data_07f4391f59d38751b0c98557f7a79ce8
#
_entry.id   07f4391f59d38751b0c98557f7a79ce8
#
_cell.length_a   1.000
_cell.length_b   1.000
_cell.length_c   1.000
_cell.angle_alpha   90.00
_cell.angle_beta   90.00
_cell.angle_gamma   90.00
#
_symmetry.space_group_name_H-M   'P 1'
#
loop_
_entity.id
_entity.type
_entity.pdbx_description
1 polymer ?
#
loop_
_entity_poly.entity_id
_entity_poly.type
_entity_poly.pdbx_seq_one_letter_code
_entity_poly.pdbx_strand_id
1 'polypeptide(L)'
;MANKLQKGMQDFGIKQALKYLEKDPEENIPKLMEMVDRFAPQGWYEGQRNMIRKVIQEKGNWYELILRLYELDPGVRKAFFQNFIFNASLNGSALQDQLSQENNCNIPWAILLDPTSACNLHCTGCWAAEYGHQLNLS
;
A
#
# COMPACT_ATOMS: atom_id res chain seq x y z
N MET A 1 -20.05 6.50 3.92
CA MET A 1 -20.05 5.38 2.95
C MET A 1 -19.88 5.97 1.55
N ALA A 2 -18.78 5.66 0.86
CA ALA A 2 -18.59 6.11 -0.52
C ALA A 2 -19.70 5.52 -1.39
N ASN A 3 -20.40 6.37 -2.16
CA ASN A 3 -21.44 5.96 -3.07
C ASN A 3 -20.84 4.98 -4.10
N LYS A 4 -21.57 3.94 -4.49
CA LYS A 4 -21.16 2.91 -5.47
C LYS A 4 -20.61 3.53 -6.77
N LEU A 5 -21.14 4.70 -7.15
CA LEU A 5 -20.67 5.50 -8.29
C LEU A 5 -19.25 6.08 -8.05
N GLN A 6 -18.99 6.62 -6.87
CA GLN A 6 -17.68 7.15 -6.46
C GLN A 6 -16.60 6.07 -6.49
N LYS A 7 -16.93 4.88 -5.97
CA LYS A 7 -16.02 3.73 -5.99
C LYS A 7 -15.71 3.28 -7.43
N GLY A 8 -16.73 3.24 -8.31
CA GLY A 8 -16.53 2.91 -9.73
C GLY A 8 -15.64 3.92 -10.46
N MET A 9 -15.78 5.22 -10.16
CA MET A 9 -14.92 6.27 -10.73
C MET A 9 -13.48 6.17 -10.22
N GLN A 10 -13.29 5.89 -8.93
CA GLN A 10 -11.96 5.65 -8.36
C GLN A 10 -11.29 4.44 -9.00
N ASP A 11 -11.98 3.30 -9.08
CA ASP A 11 -11.44 2.08 -9.71
C ASP A 11 -11.08 2.31 -11.18
N PHE A 12 -11.86 3.09 -11.91
CA PHE A 12 -11.54 3.46 -13.29
C PHE A 12 -10.30 4.35 -13.37
N GLY A 13 -10.22 5.39 -12.54
CA GLY A 13 -9.06 6.29 -12.49
C GLY A 13 -7.77 5.54 -12.15
N ILE A 14 -7.82 4.63 -11.18
CA ILE A 14 -6.70 3.76 -10.80
C ILE A 14 -6.24 2.90 -11.99
N LYS A 15 -7.19 2.26 -12.68
CA LYS A 15 -6.86 1.42 -13.85
C LYS A 15 -6.17 2.24 -14.95
N GLN A 16 -6.62 3.47 -15.19
CA GLN A 16 -6.02 4.33 -16.20
C GLN A 16 -4.61 4.78 -15.79
N ALA A 17 -4.42 5.16 -14.53
CA ALA A 17 -3.12 5.53 -13.98
C ALA A 17 -2.12 4.36 -14.06
N LEU A 18 -2.52 3.15 -13.65
CA LEU A 18 -1.67 1.97 -13.76
C LEU A 18 -1.31 1.68 -15.22
N LYS A 19 -2.27 1.73 -16.14
CA LYS A 19 -2.02 1.52 -17.56
C LYS A 19 -1.11 2.58 -18.18
N TYR A 20 -1.19 3.81 -17.69
CA TYR A 20 -0.28 4.89 -18.11
C TYR A 20 1.16 4.62 -17.62
N LEU A 21 1.29 4.22 -16.36
CA LEU A 21 2.59 3.90 -15.75
C LEU A 21 3.23 2.64 -16.36
N GLU A 22 2.43 1.66 -16.83
CA GLU A 22 2.93 0.44 -17.48
C GLU A 22 3.72 0.67 -18.77
N LYS A 23 3.47 1.77 -19.47
CA LYS A 23 4.13 2.05 -20.75
C LYS A 23 5.59 2.41 -20.58
N ASP A 24 5.90 3.23 -19.61
CA ASP A 24 7.23 3.66 -19.22
C ASP A 24 7.19 4.13 -17.76
N PRO A 25 7.43 3.24 -16.79
CA PRO A 25 7.35 3.60 -15.38
C PRO A 25 8.34 4.70 -15.00
N GLU A 26 9.56 4.66 -15.54
CA GLU A 26 10.62 5.60 -15.18
C GLU A 26 10.28 7.03 -15.60
N GLU A 27 9.73 7.20 -16.78
CA GLU A 27 9.33 8.51 -17.31
C GLU A 27 7.97 8.97 -16.74
N ASN A 28 7.04 8.03 -16.56
CA ASN A 28 5.65 8.35 -16.25
C ASN A 28 5.36 8.54 -14.76
N ILE A 29 6.17 7.95 -13.85
CA ILE A 29 6.02 8.16 -12.40
C ILE A 29 6.20 9.64 -12.03
N PRO A 30 7.28 10.34 -12.44
CA PRO A 30 7.44 11.76 -12.19
C PRO A 30 6.27 12.60 -12.76
N LYS A 31 5.88 12.33 -13.99
CA LYS A 31 4.78 13.06 -14.66
C LYS A 31 3.43 12.88 -13.94
N LEU A 32 3.15 11.66 -13.50
CA LEU A 32 1.94 11.40 -12.71
C LEU A 32 1.98 12.14 -11.37
N MET A 33 3.14 12.20 -10.72
CA MET A 33 3.30 12.93 -9.47
C MET A 33 3.09 14.43 -9.65
N GLU A 34 3.63 15.03 -10.72
CA GLU A 34 3.37 16.42 -11.06
C GLU A 34 1.88 16.70 -11.32
N MET A 35 1.20 15.79 -12.00
CA MET A 35 -0.23 15.89 -12.25
C MET A 35 -1.02 15.82 -10.94
N VAL A 36 -0.69 14.89 -10.06
CA VAL A 36 -1.31 14.79 -8.72
C VAL A 36 -1.09 16.08 -7.94
N ASP A 37 0.11 16.64 -7.94
CA ASP A 37 0.42 17.88 -7.23
C ASP A 37 -0.35 19.10 -7.75
N ARG A 38 -0.61 19.14 -9.06
CA ARG A 38 -1.38 20.23 -9.70
C ARG A 38 -2.86 20.21 -9.29
N PHE A 39 -3.45 19.03 -9.11
CA PHE A 39 -4.88 18.87 -8.88
C PHE A 39 -5.23 18.50 -7.44
N ALA A 40 -4.26 18.14 -6.62
CA ALA A 40 -4.49 17.77 -5.24
C ALA A 40 -4.97 18.97 -4.40
N PRO A 41 -5.97 18.81 -3.54
CA PRO A 41 -6.34 19.83 -2.57
C PRO A 41 -5.15 20.22 -1.69
N GLN A 42 -5.14 21.48 -1.21
CA GLN A 42 -4.11 21.98 -0.33
C GLN A 42 -4.02 21.11 0.93
N GLY A 43 -2.81 20.70 1.30
CA GLY A 43 -2.54 19.85 2.47
C GLY A 43 -2.89 18.37 2.30
N TRP A 44 -3.54 17.99 1.20
CA TRP A 44 -3.93 16.59 0.99
C TRP A 44 -2.70 15.68 0.84
N TYR A 45 -2.48 14.81 1.82
CA TYR A 45 -1.33 13.88 1.91
C TYR A 45 0.02 14.53 1.59
N GLU A 46 0.23 15.79 2.00
CA GLU A 46 1.40 16.58 1.64
C GLU A 46 2.72 15.93 2.09
N GLY A 47 2.76 15.38 3.31
CA GLY A 47 3.92 14.67 3.82
C GLY A 47 4.29 13.46 2.97
N GLN A 48 3.31 12.63 2.62
CA GLN A 48 3.48 11.44 1.79
C GLN A 48 3.89 11.81 0.37
N ARG A 49 3.31 12.86 -0.22
CA ARG A 49 3.70 13.36 -1.54
C ARG A 49 5.13 13.89 -1.55
N ASN A 50 5.55 14.60 -0.52
CA ASN A 50 6.94 15.07 -0.36
C ASN A 50 7.92 13.89 -0.27
N MET A 51 7.57 12.84 0.46
CA MET A 51 8.38 11.63 0.53
C MET A 51 8.51 10.96 -0.84
N ILE A 52 7.42 10.82 -1.59
CA ILE A 52 7.45 10.24 -2.95
C ILE A 52 8.31 11.08 -3.89
N ARG A 53 8.18 12.42 -3.85
CA ARG A 53 9.04 13.31 -4.65
C ARG A 53 10.52 13.11 -4.34
N LYS A 54 10.86 13.01 -3.06
CA LYS A 54 12.22 12.74 -2.62
C LYS A 54 12.74 11.40 -3.17
N VAL A 55 11.95 10.34 -3.09
CA VAL A 55 12.27 9.02 -3.65
C VAL A 55 12.52 9.10 -5.16
N ILE A 56 11.69 9.83 -5.90
CA ILE A 56 11.84 10.04 -7.35
C ILE A 56 13.12 10.83 -7.68
N GLN A 57 13.44 11.85 -6.89
CA GLN A 57 14.62 12.70 -7.11
C GLN A 57 15.93 11.98 -6.78
N GLU A 58 15.96 11.23 -5.69
CA GLU A 58 17.17 10.53 -5.22
C GLU A 58 17.49 9.30 -6.05
N LYS A 59 16.54 8.70 -6.74
CA LYS A 59 16.68 7.47 -7.55
C LYS A 59 17.40 6.34 -6.81
N GLY A 60 17.18 6.24 -5.49
CA GLY A 60 17.80 5.22 -4.64
C GLY A 60 16.99 3.92 -4.60
N ASN A 61 17.31 3.05 -3.64
CA ASN A 61 16.71 1.70 -3.52
C ASN A 61 15.18 1.68 -3.51
N TRP A 62 14.53 2.69 -2.94
CA TRP A 62 13.07 2.81 -2.95
C TRP A 62 12.51 3.08 -4.34
N TYR A 63 13.21 3.88 -5.14
CA TYR A 63 12.84 4.13 -6.53
C TYR A 63 13.00 2.88 -7.38
N GLU A 64 14.12 2.18 -7.23
CA GLU A 64 14.35 0.89 -7.90
C GLU A 64 13.30 -0.15 -7.50
N LEU A 65 12.91 -0.23 -6.22
CA LEU A 65 11.84 -1.12 -5.77
C LEU A 65 10.53 -0.80 -6.48
N ILE A 66 10.18 0.48 -6.61
CA ILE A 66 8.98 0.90 -7.34
C ILE A 66 9.05 0.45 -8.80
N LEU A 67 10.18 0.62 -9.47
CA LEU A 67 10.35 0.18 -10.86
C LEU A 67 10.20 -1.35 -10.99
N ARG A 68 10.78 -2.12 -10.06
CA ARG A 68 10.66 -3.59 -10.05
C ARG A 68 9.24 -4.10 -9.85
N LEU A 69 8.36 -3.33 -9.22
CA LEU A 69 6.94 -3.69 -9.15
C LEU A 69 6.29 -3.79 -10.55
N TYR A 70 6.86 -3.10 -11.55
CA TYR A 70 6.37 -3.16 -12.93
C TYR A 70 6.85 -4.40 -13.70
N GLU A 71 7.85 -5.11 -13.19
CA GLU A 71 8.30 -6.40 -13.71
C GLU A 71 7.37 -7.56 -13.29
N LEU A 72 6.52 -7.35 -12.28
CA LEU A 72 5.57 -8.33 -11.80
C LEU A 72 4.44 -8.59 -12.83
N ASP A 73 3.85 -9.79 -12.75
CA ASP A 73 2.64 -10.10 -13.50
C ASP A 73 1.57 -9.00 -13.32
N PRO A 74 0.88 -8.58 -14.40
CA PRO A 74 -0.09 -7.49 -14.33
C PRO A 74 -1.22 -7.71 -13.33
N GLY A 75 -1.65 -8.94 -13.09
CA GLY A 75 -2.67 -9.30 -12.11
C GLY A 75 -2.16 -9.10 -10.68
N VAL A 76 -0.94 -9.56 -10.39
CA VAL A 76 -0.28 -9.40 -9.09
C VAL A 76 -0.05 -7.92 -8.80
N ARG A 77 0.51 -7.18 -9.75
CA ARG A 77 0.73 -5.74 -9.64
C ARG A 77 -0.56 -4.97 -9.36
N LYS A 78 -1.62 -5.25 -10.12
CA LYS A 78 -2.93 -4.64 -9.90
C LYS A 78 -3.47 -4.96 -8.51
N ALA A 79 -3.40 -6.22 -8.06
CA ALA A 79 -3.85 -6.61 -6.73
C ALA A 79 -3.06 -5.89 -5.63
N PHE A 80 -1.74 -5.75 -5.78
CA PHE A 80 -0.89 -5.02 -4.86
C PHE A 80 -1.31 -3.55 -4.76
N PHE A 81 -1.39 -2.82 -5.87
CA PHE A 81 -1.77 -1.42 -5.85
C PHE A 81 -3.19 -1.21 -5.32
N GLN A 82 -4.14 -2.05 -5.72
CA GLN A 82 -5.52 -1.92 -5.29
C GLN A 82 -5.69 -2.20 -3.79
N ASN A 83 -5.05 -3.24 -3.27
CA ASN A 83 -5.25 -3.65 -1.88
C ASN A 83 -4.32 -2.89 -0.92
N PHE A 84 -3.03 -2.79 -1.23
CA PHE A 84 -2.07 -2.18 -0.33
C PHE A 84 -2.09 -0.64 -0.41
N ILE A 85 -2.02 -0.06 -1.61
CA ILE A 85 -1.95 1.40 -1.75
C ILE A 85 -3.34 2.03 -1.55
N PHE A 86 -4.36 1.58 -2.28
CA PHE A 86 -5.66 2.25 -2.25
C PHE A 86 -6.53 1.82 -1.08
N ASN A 87 -6.76 0.52 -0.89
CA ASN A 87 -7.69 0.06 0.13
C ASN A 87 -7.08 0.20 1.53
N ALA A 88 -5.84 -0.26 1.76
CA ALA A 88 -5.24 -0.21 3.08
C ALA A 88 -4.70 1.17 3.42
N SER A 89 -3.88 1.79 2.53
CA SER A 89 -3.18 3.03 2.88
C SER A 89 -4.03 4.29 2.69
N LEU A 90 -4.75 4.45 1.56
CA LEU A 90 -5.51 5.68 1.31
C LEU A 90 -6.92 5.64 1.91
N ASN A 91 -7.72 4.64 1.57
CA ASN A 91 -9.09 4.55 2.06
C ASN A 91 -9.15 4.04 3.51
N GLY A 92 -8.26 3.10 3.85
CA GLY A 92 -8.21 2.50 5.18
C GLY A 92 -7.77 3.46 6.26
N SER A 93 -6.80 4.34 5.99
CA SER A 93 -6.33 5.31 6.98
C SER A 93 -7.43 6.28 7.43
N ALA A 94 -8.24 6.78 6.52
CA ALA A 94 -9.35 7.66 6.86
C ALA A 94 -10.40 6.97 7.75
N LEU A 95 -10.73 5.71 7.45
CA LEU A 95 -11.63 4.91 8.26
C LEU A 95 -11.01 4.58 9.63
N GLN A 96 -9.72 4.28 9.67
CA GLN A 96 -8.97 4.00 10.88
C GLN A 96 -8.98 5.21 11.83
N ASP A 97 -8.71 6.41 11.29
CA ASP A 97 -8.75 7.66 12.07
C ASP A 97 -10.14 7.91 12.65
N GLN A 98 -11.18 7.74 11.85
CA GLN A 98 -12.57 7.87 12.30
C GLN A 98 -12.88 6.87 13.43
N LEU A 99 -12.60 5.59 13.24
CA LEU A 99 -12.87 4.55 14.23
C LEU A 99 -12.04 4.73 15.50
N SER A 100 -10.80 5.22 15.38
CA SER A 100 -9.95 5.54 16.54
C SER A 100 -10.56 6.64 17.40
N GLN A 101 -11.12 7.67 16.78
CA GLN A 101 -11.81 8.75 17.48
C GLN A 101 -13.13 8.27 18.11
N GLU A 102 -13.95 7.53 17.37
CA GLU A 102 -15.25 7.01 17.84
C GLU A 102 -15.10 6.07 19.04
N ASN A 103 -14.06 5.23 19.05
CA ASN A 103 -13.82 4.22 20.08
C ASN A 103 -12.78 4.65 21.13
N ASN A 104 -12.20 5.84 20.99
CA ASN A 104 -11.13 6.35 21.87
C ASN A 104 -10.00 5.34 22.09
N CYS A 105 -9.58 4.64 21.03
CA CYS A 105 -8.51 3.67 21.06
C CYS A 105 -7.72 3.69 19.75
N ASN A 106 -6.49 3.15 19.78
CA ASN A 106 -5.71 2.98 18.57
C ASN A 106 -6.22 1.78 17.77
N ILE A 107 -6.66 2.02 16.55
CA ILE A 107 -7.03 0.94 15.61
C ILE A 107 -5.79 0.53 14.82
N PRO A 108 -5.35 -0.73 14.87
CA PRO A 108 -4.17 -1.17 14.14
C PRO A 108 -4.42 -1.12 12.62
N TRP A 109 -3.44 -0.62 11.87
CA TRP A 109 -3.49 -0.57 10.41
C TRP A 109 -3.19 -1.93 9.75
N ALA A 110 -2.52 -2.83 10.48
CA ALA A 110 -2.22 -4.19 10.04
C ALA A 110 -2.25 -5.13 11.24
N ILE A 111 -2.67 -6.36 10.99
CA ILE A 111 -2.65 -7.45 11.96
C ILE A 111 -1.86 -8.59 11.34
N LEU A 112 -0.81 -9.04 12.05
CA LEU A 112 -0.08 -10.26 11.71
C LEU A 112 -0.74 -11.43 12.41
N LEU A 113 -1.16 -12.41 11.63
CA LEU A 113 -1.77 -13.64 12.14
C LEU A 113 -0.87 -14.83 11.80
N ASP A 114 -0.41 -15.53 12.81
CA ASP A 114 0.29 -16.81 12.65
C ASP A 114 -0.71 -17.95 12.87
N PRO A 115 -1.16 -18.61 11.81
CA PRO A 115 -2.19 -19.64 11.93
C PRO A 115 -1.68 -20.92 12.62
N THR A 116 -0.37 -21.11 12.66
CA THR A 116 0.27 -22.28 13.27
C THR A 116 1.67 -21.95 13.76
N SER A 117 2.08 -22.53 14.87
CA SER A 117 3.48 -22.57 15.29
C SER A 117 4.22 -23.83 14.80
N ALA A 118 3.54 -24.74 14.09
CA ALA A 118 4.11 -25.96 13.54
C ALA A 118 4.98 -25.66 12.30
N CYS A 119 6.12 -25.01 12.53
CA CYS A 119 7.09 -24.66 11.49
C CYS A 119 8.20 -25.73 11.44
N ASN A 120 8.62 -26.11 10.25
CA ASN A 120 9.73 -27.05 10.03
C ASN A 120 11.09 -26.35 9.85
N LEU A 121 11.16 -25.03 10.04
CA LEU A 121 12.38 -24.23 9.94
C LEU A 121 12.93 -23.92 11.34
N HIS A 122 14.26 -23.71 11.40
CA HIS A 122 14.99 -23.34 12.62
C HIS A 122 15.73 -22.00 12.40
N CYS A 123 14.96 -20.94 12.13
CA CYS A 123 15.54 -19.62 11.90
C CYS A 123 16.13 -19.03 13.17
N THR A 124 17.35 -18.49 13.08
CA THR A 124 17.99 -17.82 14.23
C THR A 124 17.15 -16.61 14.67
N GLY A 125 16.82 -16.55 15.96
CA GLY A 125 16.00 -15.46 16.52
C GLY A 125 14.50 -15.53 16.18
N CYS A 126 14.04 -16.70 15.77
CA CYS A 126 12.61 -16.93 15.52
C CYS A 126 11.85 -17.05 16.83
N TRP A 127 10.97 -16.11 17.13
CA TRP A 127 10.13 -16.12 18.33
C TRP A 127 9.16 -17.31 18.38
N ALA A 128 8.68 -17.81 17.24
CA ALA A 128 7.76 -18.95 17.17
C ALA A 128 8.41 -20.26 17.64
N ALA A 129 9.73 -20.37 17.56
CA ALA A 129 10.47 -21.56 18.03
C ALA A 129 10.40 -21.74 19.56
N GLU A 130 10.16 -20.67 20.31
CA GLU A 130 10.06 -20.70 21.79
C GLU A 130 8.77 -21.35 22.28
N TYR A 131 7.72 -21.46 21.44
CA TYR A 131 6.41 -22.01 21.81
C TYR A 131 6.22 -23.49 21.48
N GLY A 132 7.28 -24.19 21.10
CA GLY A 132 7.29 -25.65 20.98
C GLY A 132 6.51 -26.25 19.81
N HIS A 133 6.19 -25.47 18.77
CA HIS A 133 5.56 -25.93 17.52
C HIS A 133 4.22 -26.69 17.66
N GLN A 134 3.45 -26.44 18.70
CA GLN A 134 2.23 -27.19 19.00
C GLN A 134 0.94 -26.37 18.95
N LEU A 135 1.03 -25.05 18.77
CA LEU A 135 -0.12 -24.16 18.76
C LEU A 135 -0.67 -24.01 17.35
N ASN A 136 -1.96 -24.25 17.18
CA ASN A 136 -2.68 -24.04 15.93
C ASN A 136 -3.96 -23.27 16.20
N LEU A 137 -4.37 -22.42 15.26
CA LEU A 137 -5.70 -21.84 15.26
C LEU A 137 -6.70 -22.94 14.88
N SER A 138 -7.75 -23.08 15.69
CA SER A 138 -8.88 -24.02 15.47
C SER A 138 -9.89 -23.44 14.50
#